data_60987bc0d230d3cda8c5b75a33c001f2
#
_entry.id   60987bc0d230d3cda8c5b75a33c001f2
#
_cell.length_a   1.000
_cell.length_b   1.000
_cell.length_c   1.000
_cell.angle_alpha   90.00
_cell.angle_beta   90.00
_cell.angle_gamma   90.00
#
_symmetry.space_group_name_H-M   'P 1'
#
loop_
_entity.id
_entity.type
_entity.pdbx_description
1 polymer ?
#
loop_
_entity_poly.entity_id
_entity_poly.type
_entity_poly.pdbx_seq_one_letter_code
_entity_poly.pdbx_strand_id
1 'polypeptide(L)'
;MADIPIVVVAYNRIDSLKRILGSLLKAEYPMLAKLIISIDRGDNADVLSFAEAFFWPFGEKQVIYQEKNLGLKAHILKCGNLTQQHDGIILLEDDLYVSPDFYRYAQECYAFVLGKNRIAGVALYNHRLSQLTEKVFEPLDDGFDNWYFQYACSWGQLWTREQWAAFQIWLEQNGDYDFAASPRIPAHIKGWGKNSWLKYHIAYTI
;
A
#
# COMPACT_ATOMS: atom_id res chain seq x y z
N MET A 1 -14.92 0.97 16.33
CA MET A 1 -14.49 1.17 14.93
C MET A 1 -13.09 0.61 14.79
N ALA A 2 -12.73 0.10 13.64
CA ALA A 2 -11.41 -0.47 13.41
C ALA A 2 -10.32 0.62 13.40
N ASP A 3 -9.19 0.32 14.01
CA ASP A 3 -8.01 1.18 14.03
C ASP A 3 -7.16 0.93 12.77
N ILE A 4 -7.35 1.80 11.77
CA ILE A 4 -6.71 1.67 10.45
C ILE A 4 -5.98 2.98 10.10
N PRO A 5 -4.72 3.15 10.54
CA PRO A 5 -3.95 4.33 10.20
C PRO A 5 -3.61 4.39 8.71
N ILE A 6 -3.42 5.63 8.23
CA ILE A 6 -2.83 5.92 6.93
C ILE A 6 -1.31 5.92 7.11
N VAL A 7 -0.62 5.08 6.34
CA VAL A 7 0.85 4.97 6.36
C VAL A 7 1.40 5.47 5.04
N VAL A 8 2.06 6.62 5.06
CA VAL A 8 2.75 7.19 3.89
C VAL A 8 4.22 6.77 3.95
N VAL A 9 4.67 6.08 2.90
CA VAL A 9 6.06 5.61 2.75
C VAL A 9 6.82 6.61 1.89
N ALA A 10 7.85 7.22 2.44
CA ALA A 10 8.66 8.25 1.78
C ALA A 10 10.16 7.97 1.88
N TYR A 11 10.94 8.62 1.02
CA TYR A 11 12.40 8.56 1.05
C TYR A 11 13.03 9.95 0.87
N ASN A 12 13.22 10.43 -0.36
CA ASN A 12 13.96 11.65 -0.68
C ASN A 12 13.25 12.56 -1.69
N ARG A 13 11.96 12.40 -1.91
CA ARG A 13 11.16 13.17 -2.88
C ARG A 13 10.22 14.13 -2.16
N ILE A 14 10.74 15.29 -1.75
CA ILE A 14 9.96 16.28 -0.98
C ILE A 14 8.70 16.75 -1.71
N ASP A 15 8.76 17.00 -3.03
CA ASP A 15 7.60 17.48 -3.79
C ASP A 15 6.52 16.40 -3.95
N SER A 16 6.92 15.14 -4.04
CA SER A 16 6.01 14.00 -4.01
C SER A 16 5.31 13.91 -2.66
N LEU A 17 6.07 13.98 -1.55
CA LEU A 17 5.51 13.98 -0.21
C LEU A 17 4.54 15.14 0.02
N LYS A 18 4.90 16.36 -0.40
CA LYS A 18 4.00 17.52 -0.33
C LYS A 18 2.70 17.29 -1.09
N ARG A 19 2.78 16.67 -2.26
CA ARG A 19 1.61 16.40 -3.11
C ARG A 19 0.66 15.38 -2.47
N ILE A 20 1.17 14.25 -1.97
CA ILE A 20 0.30 13.26 -1.31
C ILE A 20 -0.29 13.83 -0.03
N LEU A 21 0.51 14.45 0.85
CA LEU A 21 -0.01 15.03 2.10
C LEU A 21 -1.02 16.14 1.82
N GLY A 22 -0.81 16.95 0.76
CA GLY A 22 -1.79 17.92 0.30
C GLY A 22 -3.08 17.30 -0.24
N SER A 23 -3.03 16.10 -0.83
CA SER A 23 -4.23 15.37 -1.24
C SER A 23 -4.97 14.76 -0.05
N LEU A 24 -4.23 14.27 0.94
CA LEU A 24 -4.80 13.76 2.19
C LEU A 24 -5.54 14.86 2.96
N LEU A 25 -5.05 16.11 2.97
CA LEU A 25 -5.77 17.23 3.60
C LEU A 25 -7.11 17.58 2.92
N LYS A 26 -7.29 17.19 1.66
CA LYS A 26 -8.51 17.43 0.88
C LYS A 26 -9.50 16.26 0.93
N ALA A 27 -9.10 15.15 1.52
CA ALA A 27 -9.95 13.98 1.62
C ALA A 27 -10.93 14.10 2.79
N GLU A 28 -11.98 13.30 2.73
CA GLU A 28 -13.05 13.28 3.72
C GLU A 28 -12.80 12.18 4.75
N TYR A 29 -12.92 12.54 6.04
CA TYR A 29 -12.72 11.64 7.15
C TYR A 29 -13.98 11.60 8.03
N PRO A 30 -14.81 10.55 7.94
CA PRO A 30 -16.03 10.44 8.74
C PRO A 30 -15.73 10.20 10.24
N MET A 31 -14.46 9.97 10.57
CA MET A 31 -13.96 9.72 11.92
C MET A 31 -12.51 10.18 12.04
N LEU A 32 -11.96 10.17 13.25
CA LEU A 32 -10.54 10.45 13.45
C LEU A 32 -9.68 9.42 12.69
N ALA A 33 -8.69 9.93 11.96
CA ALA A 33 -7.75 9.15 11.18
C ALA A 33 -6.31 9.41 11.64
N LYS A 34 -5.61 8.37 12.05
CA LYS A 34 -4.18 8.46 12.38
C LYS A 34 -3.35 8.48 11.09
N LEU A 35 -2.37 9.40 11.04
CA LEU A 35 -1.38 9.48 9.97
C LEU A 35 -0.01 9.07 10.48
N ILE A 36 0.61 8.10 9.83
CA ILE A 36 1.99 7.68 10.05
C ILE A 36 2.79 8.02 8.80
N ILE A 37 3.82 8.86 8.92
CA ILE A 37 4.74 9.16 7.82
C ILE A 37 6.04 8.41 8.12
N SER A 38 6.32 7.36 7.35
CA SER A 38 7.53 6.56 7.48
C SER A 38 8.55 6.97 6.42
N ILE A 39 9.72 7.43 6.84
CA ILE A 39 10.76 7.96 5.97
C ILE A 39 11.98 7.04 6.05
N ASP A 40 12.41 6.47 4.92
CA ASP A 40 13.65 5.71 4.86
C ASP A 40 14.86 6.64 5.04
N ARG A 41 15.94 6.13 5.64
CA ARG A 41 17.14 6.92 5.93
C ARG A 41 17.91 7.27 4.67
N GLY A 42 18.28 8.54 4.53
CA GLY A 42 19.08 9.05 3.43
C GLY A 42 19.58 10.47 3.68
N ASP A 43 20.11 11.09 2.64
CA ASP A 43 20.40 12.53 2.62
C ASP A 43 19.11 13.29 2.25
N ASN A 44 18.20 13.38 3.22
CA ASN A 44 16.83 13.83 3.03
C ASN A 44 16.29 14.61 4.25
N ALA A 45 17.14 15.44 4.85
CA ALA A 45 16.78 16.24 6.02
C ALA A 45 15.60 17.19 5.77
N ASP A 46 15.41 17.67 4.55
CA ASP A 46 14.30 18.50 4.11
C ASP A 46 12.97 17.73 4.13
N VAL A 47 12.97 16.46 3.73
CA VAL A 47 11.80 15.57 3.79
C VAL A 47 11.40 15.32 5.23
N LEU A 48 12.37 15.02 6.11
CA LEU A 48 12.11 14.82 7.54
C LEU A 48 11.56 16.09 8.18
N SER A 49 12.22 17.23 8.00
CA SER A 49 11.78 18.51 8.58
C SER A 49 10.39 18.90 8.12
N PHE A 50 10.06 18.67 6.84
CA PHE A 50 8.73 18.91 6.31
C PHE A 50 7.69 18.00 6.95
N ALA A 51 7.96 16.69 7.09
CA ALA A 51 7.03 15.73 7.71
C ALA A 51 6.79 16.06 9.19
N GLU A 52 7.83 16.46 9.92
CA GLU A 52 7.72 16.86 11.33
C GLU A 52 6.88 18.14 11.48
N ALA A 53 7.07 19.12 10.62
CA ALA A 53 6.32 20.38 10.64
C ALA A 53 4.90 20.27 10.08
N PHE A 54 4.57 19.20 9.33
CA PHE A 54 3.27 19.02 8.72
C PHE A 54 2.16 18.92 9.77
N PHE A 55 1.13 19.78 9.65
CA PHE A 55 -0.04 19.74 10.53
C PHE A 55 -1.11 18.76 9.99
N TRP A 56 -1.53 17.83 10.85
CA TRP A 56 -2.59 16.87 10.56
C TRP A 56 -3.81 17.14 11.42
N PRO A 57 -4.92 17.69 10.85
CA PRO A 57 -6.06 18.12 11.66
C PRO A 57 -7.05 16.99 12.01
N PHE A 58 -6.90 15.80 11.40
CA PHE A 58 -7.91 14.75 11.46
C PHE A 58 -7.60 13.66 12.51
N GLY A 59 -6.57 13.83 13.33
CA GLY A 59 -6.22 12.89 14.39
C GLY A 59 -4.76 12.94 14.81
N GLU A 60 -4.25 11.81 15.28
CA GLU A 60 -2.85 11.69 15.66
C GLU A 60 -1.94 11.66 14.43
N LYS A 61 -0.80 12.33 14.49
CA LYS A 61 0.30 12.22 13.53
C LYS A 61 1.53 11.61 14.18
N GLN A 62 2.16 10.67 13.49
CA GLN A 62 3.44 10.09 13.88
C GLN A 62 4.41 10.17 12.70
N VAL A 63 5.66 10.58 12.95
CA VAL A 63 6.75 10.50 11.98
C VAL A 63 7.74 9.44 12.45
N ILE A 64 8.06 8.48 11.56
CA ILE A 64 9.04 7.42 11.79
C ILE A 64 10.21 7.65 10.83
N TYR A 65 11.34 8.09 11.33
CA TYR A 65 12.57 8.17 10.56
C TYR A 65 13.42 6.92 10.81
N GLN A 66 13.72 6.17 9.75
CA GLN A 66 14.46 4.91 9.89
C GLN A 66 15.90 5.16 10.36
N GLU A 67 16.45 4.28 11.17
CA GLU A 67 17.80 4.40 11.72
C GLU A 67 18.88 4.27 10.63
N LYS A 68 18.60 3.47 9.59
CA LYS A 68 19.46 3.22 8.43
C LYS A 68 18.64 3.13 7.15
N ASN A 69 19.30 3.25 6.01
CA ASN A 69 18.66 2.99 4.72
C ASN A 69 18.29 1.50 4.62
N LEU A 70 17.00 1.24 4.47
CA LEU A 70 16.45 -0.11 4.34
C LEU A 70 16.31 -0.52 2.87
N GLY A 71 16.13 0.45 1.99
CA GLY A 71 15.69 0.25 0.62
C GLY A 71 14.21 -0.10 0.52
N LEU A 72 13.65 0.09 -0.67
CA LEU A 72 12.18 0.04 -0.89
C LEU A 72 11.53 -1.21 -0.32
N LYS A 73 12.04 -2.41 -0.67
CA LYS A 73 11.41 -3.68 -0.23
C LYS A 73 11.36 -3.79 1.28
N ALA A 74 12.48 -3.63 1.97
CA ALA A 74 12.52 -3.80 3.41
C ALA A 74 11.74 -2.69 4.13
N HIS A 75 11.73 -1.46 3.59
CA HIS A 75 10.97 -0.37 4.16
C HIS A 75 9.45 -0.61 4.05
N ILE A 76 8.95 -1.02 2.88
CA ILE A 76 7.53 -1.39 2.71
C ILE A 76 7.14 -2.54 3.66
N LEU A 77 7.96 -3.59 3.75
CA LEU A 77 7.69 -4.72 4.64
C LEU A 77 7.66 -4.29 6.11
N LYS A 78 8.54 -3.37 6.50
CA LYS A 78 8.54 -2.81 7.87
C LYS A 78 7.29 -1.96 8.13
N CYS A 79 6.84 -1.17 7.16
CA CYS A 79 5.60 -0.41 7.26
C CYS A 79 4.38 -1.33 7.35
N GLY A 80 4.34 -2.41 6.57
CA GLY A 80 3.27 -3.40 6.63
C GLY A 80 3.17 -4.08 8.01
N ASN A 81 4.31 -4.27 8.70
CA ASN A 81 4.32 -4.84 10.05
C ASN A 81 3.64 -3.96 11.11
N LEU A 82 3.30 -2.70 10.80
CA LEU A 82 2.46 -1.87 11.68
C LEU A 82 1.06 -2.49 11.88
N THR A 83 0.62 -3.38 11.01
CA THR A 83 -0.59 -4.19 11.22
C THR A 83 -0.55 -5.03 12.51
N GLN A 84 0.62 -5.30 13.08
CA GLN A 84 0.73 -5.98 14.39
C GLN A 84 0.19 -5.12 15.55
N GLN A 85 0.19 -3.79 15.39
CA GLN A 85 -0.27 -2.83 16.40
C GLN A 85 -1.65 -2.25 16.08
N HIS A 86 -2.14 -2.42 14.85
CA HIS A 86 -3.38 -1.88 14.33
C HIS A 86 -4.24 -2.98 13.73
N ASP A 87 -5.55 -2.76 13.58
CA ASP A 87 -6.46 -3.74 12.97
C ASP A 87 -6.18 -3.92 11.47
N GLY A 88 -5.68 -2.87 10.84
CA GLY A 88 -5.22 -2.84 9.46
C GLY A 88 -4.43 -1.56 9.21
N ILE A 89 -3.95 -1.37 7.99
CA ILE A 89 -3.29 -0.14 7.54
C ILE A 89 -3.73 0.21 6.11
N ILE A 90 -3.76 1.51 5.81
CA ILE A 90 -3.78 2.00 4.44
C ILE A 90 -2.36 2.38 4.06
N LEU A 91 -1.72 1.62 3.17
CA LEU A 91 -0.33 1.83 2.75
C LEU A 91 -0.29 2.63 1.45
N LEU A 92 0.37 3.78 1.48
CA LEU A 92 0.50 4.71 0.35
C LEU A 92 1.97 5.04 0.10
N GLU A 93 2.40 5.04 -1.16
CA GLU A 93 3.72 5.55 -1.56
C GLU A 93 3.66 7.08 -1.75
N ASP A 94 4.79 7.79 -1.61
CA ASP A 94 4.84 9.27 -1.60
C ASP A 94 4.49 9.94 -2.93
N ASP A 95 4.45 9.18 -4.03
CA ASP A 95 4.12 9.70 -5.37
C ASP A 95 2.65 9.54 -5.77
N LEU A 96 1.80 9.10 -4.85
CA LEU A 96 0.37 8.95 -5.09
C LEU A 96 -0.40 10.26 -4.88
N TYR A 97 -1.66 10.25 -5.32
CA TYR A 97 -2.67 11.26 -5.07
C TYR A 97 -4.00 10.56 -4.75
N VAL A 98 -4.59 10.82 -3.58
CA VAL A 98 -5.79 10.11 -3.14
C VAL A 98 -7.07 10.78 -3.61
N SER A 99 -8.13 9.98 -3.83
CA SER A 99 -9.50 10.46 -3.99
C SER A 99 -10.02 11.04 -2.66
N PRO A 100 -10.95 11.99 -2.67
CA PRO A 100 -11.61 12.45 -1.45
C PRO A 100 -12.22 11.33 -0.61
N ASP A 101 -12.81 10.33 -1.24
CA ASP A 101 -13.53 9.22 -0.58
C ASP A 101 -12.65 8.02 -0.20
N PHE A 102 -11.34 8.05 -0.46
CA PHE A 102 -10.47 6.88 -0.32
C PHE A 102 -10.52 6.24 1.07
N TYR A 103 -10.63 7.08 2.12
CA TYR A 103 -10.60 6.61 3.51
C TYR A 103 -11.91 5.90 3.88
N ARG A 104 -13.06 6.47 3.49
CA ARG A 104 -14.37 5.84 3.66
C ARG A 104 -14.42 4.51 2.91
N TYR A 105 -13.99 4.49 1.65
CA TYR A 105 -13.91 3.28 0.86
C TYR A 105 -13.04 2.20 1.53
N ALA A 106 -11.86 2.57 2.05
CA ALA A 106 -11.00 1.63 2.75
C ALA A 106 -11.64 1.07 4.02
N GLN A 107 -12.37 1.88 4.80
CA GLN A 107 -13.09 1.42 5.98
C GLN A 107 -14.22 0.43 5.64
N GLU A 108 -14.98 0.70 4.59
CA GLU A 108 -16.04 -0.19 4.11
C GLU A 108 -15.45 -1.50 3.57
N CYS A 109 -14.36 -1.42 2.79
CA CYS A 109 -13.63 -2.60 2.33
C CYS A 109 -13.08 -3.42 3.50
N TYR A 110 -12.54 -2.80 4.53
CA TYR A 110 -12.06 -3.50 5.73
C TYR A 110 -13.19 -4.35 6.34
N ALA A 111 -14.35 -3.75 6.57
CA ALA A 111 -15.50 -4.46 7.12
C ALA A 111 -15.95 -5.61 6.21
N PHE A 112 -15.88 -5.41 4.89
CA PHE A 112 -16.26 -6.43 3.91
C PHE A 112 -15.30 -7.62 3.87
N VAL A 113 -13.98 -7.38 3.98
CA VAL A 113 -12.98 -8.46 3.81
C VAL A 113 -12.70 -9.27 5.07
N LEU A 114 -13.19 -8.83 6.24
CA LEU A 114 -13.01 -9.57 7.49
C LEU A 114 -13.51 -11.01 7.38
N GLY A 115 -12.66 -11.95 7.79
CA GLY A 115 -12.96 -13.38 7.75
C GLY A 115 -12.95 -14.02 6.36
N LYS A 116 -12.58 -13.27 5.29
CA LYS A 116 -12.52 -13.78 3.93
C LYS A 116 -11.10 -14.21 3.55
N ASN A 117 -10.73 -15.42 3.90
CA ASN A 117 -9.36 -15.96 3.75
C ASN A 117 -8.86 -16.06 2.30
N ARG A 118 -9.73 -15.90 1.30
CA ARG A 118 -9.36 -15.94 -0.12
C ARG A 118 -9.09 -14.58 -0.72
N ILE A 119 -9.16 -13.51 0.07
CA ILE A 119 -8.83 -12.14 -0.36
C ILE A 119 -7.45 -11.81 0.18
N ALA A 120 -6.48 -11.66 -0.73
CA ALA A 120 -5.07 -11.41 -0.39
C ALA A 120 -4.82 -9.98 0.10
N GLY A 121 -5.66 -9.03 -0.26
CA GLY A 121 -5.57 -7.61 0.10
C GLY A 121 -6.57 -6.79 -0.70
N VAL A 122 -6.63 -5.48 -0.47
CA VAL A 122 -7.50 -4.57 -1.22
C VAL A 122 -6.64 -3.52 -1.92
N ALA A 123 -6.76 -3.43 -3.25
CA ALA A 123 -6.18 -2.33 -4.02
C ALA A 123 -7.10 -1.10 -3.97
N LEU A 124 -6.53 0.05 -3.66
CA LEU A 124 -7.24 1.35 -3.68
C LEU A 124 -7.05 2.08 -5.01
N TYR A 125 -6.58 1.37 -6.01
CA TYR A 125 -6.35 1.88 -7.36
C TYR A 125 -7.05 1.00 -8.39
N ASN A 126 -7.75 1.64 -9.31
CA ASN A 126 -8.36 1.00 -10.45
C ASN A 126 -7.43 1.08 -11.67
N HIS A 127 -6.98 -0.08 -12.16
CA HIS A 127 -6.24 -0.15 -13.41
C HIS A 127 -7.13 0.20 -14.59
N ARG A 128 -6.80 1.28 -15.29
CA ARG A 128 -7.50 1.69 -16.53
C ARG A 128 -6.98 1.01 -17.78
N LEU A 129 -5.78 0.45 -17.70
CA LEU A 129 -5.14 -0.27 -18.80
C LEU A 129 -4.67 -1.63 -18.31
N SER A 130 -4.81 -2.64 -19.14
CA SER A 130 -4.15 -3.92 -18.93
C SER A 130 -2.65 -3.74 -19.15
N GLN A 131 -1.85 -4.04 -18.14
CA GLN A 131 -0.39 -3.97 -18.25
C GLN A 131 0.20 -5.00 -19.24
N LEU A 132 -0.58 -6.00 -19.63
CA LEU A 132 -0.16 -7.03 -20.58
C LEU A 132 -0.39 -6.64 -22.03
N THR A 133 -1.48 -5.91 -22.28
CA THR A 133 -1.93 -5.65 -23.67
C THR A 133 -1.98 -4.17 -24.00
N GLU A 134 -1.74 -3.29 -23.01
CA GLU A 134 -1.88 -1.84 -23.10
C GLU A 134 -3.27 -1.36 -23.56
N LYS A 135 -4.24 -2.28 -23.56
CA LYS A 135 -5.63 -1.98 -23.90
C LYS A 135 -6.40 -1.51 -22.66
N VAL A 136 -7.45 -0.76 -22.90
CA VAL A 136 -8.38 -0.35 -21.85
C VAL A 136 -8.87 -1.59 -21.10
N PHE A 137 -8.80 -1.52 -19.77
CA PHE A 137 -9.36 -2.53 -18.89
C PHE A 137 -10.72 -2.05 -18.39
N GLU A 138 -11.75 -2.80 -18.70
CA GLU A 138 -13.10 -2.59 -18.21
C GLU A 138 -13.55 -3.88 -17.51
N PRO A 139 -13.91 -3.82 -16.21
CA PRO A 139 -14.52 -4.96 -15.53
C PRO A 139 -15.88 -5.27 -16.15
N LEU A 140 -16.36 -6.51 -15.95
CA LEU A 140 -17.72 -6.85 -16.32
C LEU A 140 -18.71 -6.01 -15.53
N ASP A 141 -19.67 -5.42 -16.23
CA ASP A 141 -20.80 -4.72 -15.60
C ASP A 141 -21.76 -5.78 -15.03
N ASP A 142 -21.65 -6.00 -13.72
CA ASP A 142 -22.52 -6.90 -12.94
C ASP A 142 -23.37 -6.14 -11.91
N GLY A 143 -23.38 -4.79 -12.01
CA GLY A 143 -24.10 -3.89 -11.09
C GLY A 143 -23.32 -3.56 -9.81
N PHE A 144 -22.05 -3.94 -9.71
CA PHE A 144 -21.16 -3.59 -8.60
C PHE A 144 -19.98 -2.74 -9.06
N ASP A 145 -19.54 -1.81 -8.21
CA ASP A 145 -18.39 -0.94 -8.48
C ASP A 145 -17.06 -1.59 -8.08
N ASN A 146 -17.07 -2.83 -7.59
CA ASN A 146 -15.91 -3.55 -7.10
C ASN A 146 -15.84 -4.93 -7.73
N TRP A 147 -14.61 -5.42 -7.98
CA TRP A 147 -14.37 -6.73 -8.57
C TRP A 147 -13.16 -7.42 -7.96
N TYR A 148 -13.11 -8.73 -8.09
CA TYR A 148 -11.95 -9.51 -7.70
C TYR A 148 -10.96 -9.59 -8.86
N PHE A 149 -9.68 -9.44 -8.54
CA PHE A 149 -8.63 -9.44 -9.52
C PHE A 149 -7.39 -10.19 -9.00
N GLN A 150 -6.85 -11.11 -9.80
CA GLN A 150 -5.63 -11.85 -9.44
C GLN A 150 -4.36 -11.06 -9.81
N TYR A 151 -4.29 -9.81 -9.40
CA TYR A 151 -3.17 -8.93 -9.69
C TYR A 151 -3.01 -7.94 -8.54
N ALA A 152 -1.84 -7.98 -7.88
CA ALA A 152 -1.54 -7.05 -6.82
C ALA A 152 -1.11 -5.68 -7.38
N CYS A 153 -1.52 -4.61 -6.72
CA CYS A 153 -1.16 -3.24 -7.06
C CYS A 153 -0.57 -2.53 -5.85
N SER A 154 0.56 -1.84 -6.00
CA SER A 154 1.18 -1.05 -4.93
C SER A 154 0.67 0.39 -4.83
N TRP A 155 -0.17 0.82 -5.75
CA TRP A 155 -0.65 2.21 -5.82
C TRP A 155 -1.83 2.44 -4.87
N GLY A 156 -1.55 2.32 -3.57
CA GLY A 156 -2.51 2.39 -2.50
C GLY A 156 -3.13 1.03 -2.19
N GLN A 157 -2.98 0.60 -0.95
CA GLN A 157 -3.46 -0.70 -0.50
C GLN A 157 -4.03 -0.61 0.91
N LEU A 158 -5.11 -1.35 1.13
CA LEU A 158 -5.57 -1.69 2.47
C LEU A 158 -5.12 -3.12 2.79
N TRP A 159 -4.49 -3.28 3.93
CA TRP A 159 -4.13 -4.55 4.51
C TRP A 159 -4.80 -4.73 5.86
N THR A 160 -5.51 -5.81 6.09
CA THR A 160 -5.87 -6.22 7.43
C THR A 160 -4.69 -6.90 8.12
N ARG A 161 -4.75 -7.02 9.43
CA ARG A 161 -3.74 -7.75 10.23
C ARG A 161 -3.57 -9.19 9.73
N GLU A 162 -4.68 -9.87 9.49
CA GLU A 162 -4.69 -11.26 9.06
C GLU A 162 -4.12 -11.43 7.63
N GLN A 163 -4.50 -10.54 6.71
CA GLN A 163 -4.00 -10.57 5.33
C GLN A 163 -2.50 -10.34 5.29
N TRP A 164 -2.00 -9.36 6.06
CA TRP A 164 -0.57 -9.10 6.13
C TRP A 164 0.19 -10.26 6.77
N ALA A 165 -0.31 -10.82 7.86
CA ALA A 165 0.30 -11.98 8.51
C ALA A 165 0.38 -13.20 7.57
N ALA A 166 -0.68 -13.48 6.81
CA ALA A 166 -0.69 -14.55 5.81
C ALA A 166 0.34 -14.31 4.71
N PHE A 167 0.46 -13.06 4.21
CA PHE A 167 1.49 -12.69 3.24
C PHE A 167 2.90 -12.85 3.80
N GLN A 168 3.15 -12.47 5.06
CA GLN A 168 4.47 -12.63 5.71
C GLN A 168 4.86 -14.10 5.84
N ILE A 169 3.95 -14.97 6.28
CA ILE A 169 4.18 -16.41 6.37
C ILE A 169 4.53 -16.98 4.98
N TRP A 170 3.77 -16.59 3.96
CA TRP A 170 4.06 -17.02 2.59
C TRP A 170 5.43 -16.52 2.12
N LEU A 171 5.78 -15.26 2.39
CA LEU A 171 7.05 -14.65 1.99
C LEU A 171 8.25 -15.33 2.66
N GLU A 172 8.15 -15.70 3.93
CA GLU A 172 9.17 -16.45 4.66
C GLU A 172 9.41 -17.84 4.03
N GLN A 173 8.34 -18.51 3.62
CA GLN A 173 8.40 -19.82 2.98
C GLN A 173 8.85 -19.77 1.51
N ASN A 174 8.74 -18.62 0.85
CA ASN A 174 8.97 -18.43 -0.58
C ASN A 174 9.99 -17.31 -0.88
N GLY A 175 10.94 -17.05 0.02
CA GLY A 175 11.96 -16.03 -0.18
C GLY A 175 12.79 -16.22 -1.46
N ASP A 176 13.01 -17.47 -1.85
CA ASP A 176 13.72 -17.90 -3.06
C ASP A 176 12.78 -18.33 -4.20
N TYR A 177 11.56 -17.76 -4.25
CA TYR A 177 10.56 -18.11 -5.26
C TYR A 177 11.14 -18.02 -6.68
N ASP A 178 11.02 -19.12 -7.45
CA ASP A 178 11.47 -19.16 -8.84
C ASP A 178 10.44 -18.51 -9.77
N PHE A 179 10.60 -17.20 -9.95
CA PHE A 179 9.75 -16.43 -10.85
C PHE A 179 9.89 -16.87 -12.31
N ALA A 180 11.07 -17.35 -12.73
CA ALA A 180 11.32 -17.73 -14.11
C ALA A 180 10.54 -18.99 -14.50
N ALA A 181 10.50 -19.98 -13.61
CA ALA A 181 9.81 -21.23 -13.82
C ALA A 181 8.28 -21.12 -13.69
N SER A 182 7.76 -20.10 -12.98
CA SER A 182 6.31 -19.99 -12.77
C SER A 182 5.56 -19.65 -14.07
N PRO A 183 4.61 -20.47 -14.55
CA PRO A 183 3.82 -20.20 -15.73
C PRO A 183 2.77 -19.11 -15.51
N ARG A 184 2.42 -18.82 -14.25
CA ARG A 184 1.38 -17.84 -13.88
C ARG A 184 1.90 -16.41 -13.83
N ILE A 185 3.22 -16.22 -13.62
CA ILE A 185 3.81 -14.89 -13.53
C ILE A 185 4.02 -14.32 -14.94
N PRO A 186 3.44 -13.13 -15.24
CA PRO A 186 3.64 -12.47 -16.53
C PRO A 186 5.12 -12.20 -16.83
N ALA A 187 5.50 -12.30 -18.10
CA ALA A 187 6.90 -12.20 -18.55
C ALA A 187 7.58 -10.90 -18.13
N HIS A 188 6.88 -9.76 -18.20
CA HIS A 188 7.44 -8.46 -17.80
C HIS A 188 7.73 -8.39 -16.28
N ILE A 189 6.94 -9.07 -15.46
CA ILE A 189 7.17 -9.13 -13.99
C ILE A 189 8.36 -10.03 -13.67
N LYS A 190 8.59 -11.10 -14.44
CA LYS A 190 9.77 -11.96 -14.27
C LYS A 190 11.07 -11.17 -14.37
N GLY A 191 11.13 -10.16 -15.24
CA GLY A 191 12.27 -9.29 -15.45
C GLY A 191 12.53 -8.27 -14.32
N TRP A 192 11.59 -8.06 -13.40
CA TRP A 192 11.78 -7.11 -12.30
C TRP A 192 12.88 -7.57 -11.34
N GLY A 193 13.61 -6.60 -10.79
CA GLY A 193 14.70 -6.86 -9.85
C GLY A 193 14.24 -7.60 -8.58
N LYS A 194 15.17 -8.29 -7.93
CA LYS A 194 14.91 -9.02 -6.68
C LYS A 194 14.43 -8.12 -5.52
N ASN A 195 14.71 -6.82 -5.60
CA ASN A 195 14.30 -5.83 -4.59
C ASN A 195 12.87 -5.29 -4.80
N SER A 196 12.17 -5.73 -5.84
CA SER A 196 10.76 -5.38 -6.04
C SER A 196 9.87 -6.21 -5.09
N TRP A 197 9.38 -5.61 -4.01
CA TRP A 197 8.45 -6.27 -3.08
C TRP A 197 7.14 -6.68 -3.77
N LEU A 198 6.67 -5.85 -4.71
CA LEU A 198 5.43 -6.09 -5.46
C LEU A 198 5.48 -7.39 -6.26
N LYS A 199 6.66 -7.81 -6.74
CA LYS A 199 6.86 -9.08 -7.43
C LYS A 199 6.43 -10.27 -6.55
N TYR A 200 6.80 -10.26 -5.27
CA TYR A 200 6.41 -11.27 -4.29
C TYR A 200 4.92 -11.20 -3.96
N HIS A 201 4.39 -9.98 -3.83
CA HIS A 201 2.97 -9.80 -3.57
C HIS A 201 2.11 -10.30 -4.75
N ILE A 202 2.53 -10.06 -6.00
CA ILE A 202 1.87 -10.62 -7.18
C ILE A 202 1.91 -12.16 -7.16
N ALA A 203 3.08 -12.76 -6.86
CA ALA A 203 3.19 -14.22 -6.78
C ALA A 203 2.32 -14.81 -5.67
N TYR A 204 2.19 -14.13 -4.55
CA TYR A 204 1.28 -14.51 -3.46
C TYR A 204 -0.19 -14.44 -3.87
N THR A 205 -0.57 -13.42 -4.64
CA THR A 205 -1.97 -13.19 -5.05
C THR A 205 -2.45 -14.20 -6.10
N ILE A 206 -1.56 -14.71 -6.95
CA ILE A 206 -1.85 -15.71 -8.01
C ILE A 206 -1.91 -17.12 -7.44
#